data_e1bf3e0b1e2baae712ef9036199bf3f7
#
_entry.id   e1bf3e0b1e2baae712ef9036199bf3f7
#
_cell.length_a   1.000
_cell.length_b   1.000
_cell.length_c   1.000
_cell.angle_alpha   90.00
_cell.angle_beta   90.00
_cell.angle_gamma   90.00
#
_symmetry.space_group_name_H-M   'P 1'
#
loop_
_entity.id
_entity.type
_entity.pdbx_description
1 polymer ?
#
loop_
_entity_poly.entity_id
_entity_poly.type
_entity_poly.pdbx_seq_one_letter_code
_entity_poly.pdbx_strand_id
1 'polypeptide(L)'
;MKFLTFIFISIFLTKVSYSDEKILALGDKEYGQHLAGECVTCHKANSDKAIPSINGYDKEVFLTVMLAYKNKEMENPVMQMIAGRLDNEQIASLALYFNSLK
;
A
#
# COMPACT_ATOMS: atom_id res chain seq x y z
N MET A 1 30.94 45.12 -10.41
CA MET A 1 30.87 43.84 -9.71
C MET A 1 29.44 43.30 -9.82
N LYS A 2 29.28 42.25 -10.55
CA LYS A 2 27.98 41.59 -10.67
C LYS A 2 27.93 40.45 -9.66
N PHE A 3 27.10 40.57 -8.63
CA PHE A 3 26.81 39.48 -7.74
C PHE A 3 25.79 38.54 -8.41
N LEU A 4 26.25 37.40 -8.85
CA LEU A 4 25.38 36.31 -9.28
C LEU A 4 24.83 35.63 -8.01
N THR A 5 23.64 36.07 -7.61
CA THR A 5 22.92 35.39 -6.56
C THR A 5 22.31 34.10 -7.19
N PHE A 6 22.97 32.97 -7.03
CA PHE A 6 22.37 31.70 -7.34
C PHE A 6 21.32 31.45 -6.28
N ILE A 7 20.07 31.73 -6.62
CA ILE A 7 18.95 31.24 -5.84
C ILE A 7 18.82 29.73 -6.14
N PHE A 8 19.38 28.90 -5.26
CA PHE A 8 19.04 27.50 -5.22
C PHE A 8 17.59 27.41 -4.77
N ILE A 9 16.67 27.39 -5.73
CA ILE A 9 15.32 26.93 -5.47
C ILE A 9 15.46 25.42 -5.26
N SER A 10 15.57 25.04 -3.99
CA SER A 10 15.43 23.66 -3.58
C SER A 10 13.99 23.28 -3.87
N ILE A 11 13.73 22.74 -5.06
CA ILE A 11 12.45 22.13 -5.39
C ILE A 11 12.41 20.85 -4.57
N PHE A 12 11.79 20.92 -3.40
CA PHE A 12 11.30 19.74 -2.70
C PHE A 12 10.22 19.13 -3.58
N LEU A 13 10.64 18.31 -4.51
CA LEU A 13 9.77 17.35 -5.15
C LEU A 13 9.35 16.37 -4.08
N THR A 14 8.19 16.63 -3.48
CA THR A 14 7.44 15.56 -2.84
C THR A 14 7.21 14.53 -3.92
N LYS A 15 8.05 13.53 -3.95
CA LYS A 15 7.81 12.35 -4.77
C LYS A 15 6.63 11.60 -4.17
N VAL A 16 5.42 12.06 -4.50
CA VAL A 16 4.33 11.09 -4.61
C VAL A 16 4.83 10.12 -5.67
N SER A 17 5.16 8.92 -5.25
CA SER A 17 5.84 7.97 -6.10
C SER A 17 4.91 7.68 -7.27
N TYR A 18 5.26 8.20 -8.43
CA TYR A 18 4.56 7.97 -9.70
C TYR A 18 4.37 6.47 -9.97
N SER A 19 5.23 5.62 -9.40
CA SER A 19 5.12 4.17 -9.45
C SER A 19 3.94 3.64 -8.62
N ASP A 20 3.60 4.24 -7.47
CA ASP A 20 2.46 3.81 -6.65
C ASP A 20 1.13 4.11 -7.32
N GLU A 21 0.99 5.27 -7.95
CA GLU A 21 -0.19 5.59 -8.75
C GLU A 21 -0.38 4.64 -9.92
N LYS A 22 0.70 4.26 -10.59
CA LYS A 22 0.66 3.28 -11.68
C LYS A 22 0.25 1.91 -11.20
N ILE A 23 0.75 1.48 -10.05
CA ILE A 23 0.37 0.18 -9.47
C ILE A 23 -1.10 0.20 -9.06
N LEU A 24 -1.57 1.25 -8.38
CA LEU A 24 -2.98 1.37 -8.01
C LEU A 24 -3.91 1.35 -9.23
N ALA A 25 -3.48 1.93 -10.35
CA ALA A 25 -4.24 1.93 -11.60
C ALA A 25 -4.42 0.52 -12.20
N LEU A 26 -3.62 -0.46 -11.80
CA LEU A 26 -3.79 -1.87 -12.20
C LEU A 26 -4.90 -2.57 -11.42
N GLY A 27 -5.34 -1.99 -10.29
CA GLY A 27 -6.26 -2.63 -9.37
C GLY A 27 -7.69 -2.69 -9.89
N ASP A 28 -8.38 -3.77 -9.47
CA ASP A 28 -9.81 -3.98 -9.67
C ASP A 28 -10.43 -4.34 -8.32
N LYS A 29 -11.40 -3.55 -7.89
CA LYS A 29 -12.05 -3.71 -6.58
C LYS A 29 -12.75 -5.07 -6.45
N GLU A 30 -13.42 -5.55 -7.49
CA GLU A 30 -14.11 -6.84 -7.48
C GLU A 30 -13.13 -8.00 -7.38
N TYR A 31 -12.00 -7.90 -8.07
CA TYR A 31 -10.92 -8.85 -7.94
C TYR A 31 -10.34 -8.84 -6.52
N GLY A 32 -10.17 -7.66 -5.94
CA GLY A 32 -9.77 -7.50 -4.54
C GLY A 32 -10.73 -8.17 -3.57
N GLN A 33 -12.02 -8.04 -3.78
CA GLN A 33 -13.04 -8.72 -2.99
C GLN A 33 -12.87 -10.25 -3.05
N HIS A 34 -12.60 -10.77 -4.22
CA HIS A 34 -12.35 -12.20 -4.41
C HIS A 34 -11.10 -12.68 -3.65
N LEU A 35 -10.05 -11.89 -3.67
CA LEU A 35 -8.78 -12.21 -3.00
C LEU A 35 -8.85 -12.03 -1.48
N ALA A 36 -9.76 -11.21 -0.98
CA ALA A 36 -9.77 -10.76 0.42
C ALA A 36 -10.05 -11.87 1.45
N GLY A 37 -10.58 -13.00 1.02
CA GLY A 37 -10.92 -14.10 1.91
C GLY A 37 -9.75 -14.59 2.77
N GLU A 38 -8.55 -14.63 2.24
CA GLU A 38 -7.35 -15.00 2.99
C GLU A 38 -6.96 -13.93 4.04
N CYS A 39 -7.21 -12.67 3.74
CA CYS A 39 -6.88 -11.56 4.64
C CYS A 39 -7.80 -11.54 5.87
N VAL A 40 -9.11 -11.68 5.66
CA VAL A 40 -10.10 -11.58 6.73
C VAL A 40 -10.08 -12.77 7.68
N THR A 41 -9.41 -13.84 7.34
CA THR A 41 -9.20 -14.99 8.25
C THR A 41 -8.43 -14.56 9.50
N CYS A 42 -7.42 -13.70 9.34
CA CYS A 42 -6.62 -13.14 10.42
C CYS A 42 -7.01 -11.70 10.75
N HIS A 43 -7.29 -10.88 9.75
CA HIS A 43 -7.67 -9.47 9.90
C HIS A 43 -9.19 -9.29 9.96
N LYS A 44 -9.79 -9.82 11.01
CA LYS A 44 -11.25 -9.73 11.23
C LYS A 44 -11.66 -8.31 11.61
N ALA A 45 -12.91 -7.93 11.30
CA ALA A 45 -13.45 -6.61 11.64
C ALA A 45 -13.38 -6.28 13.13
N ASN A 46 -13.46 -7.29 14.01
CA ASN A 46 -13.40 -7.17 15.47
C ASN A 46 -12.12 -7.78 16.04
N SER A 47 -11.04 -7.80 15.28
CA SER A 47 -9.77 -8.35 15.74
C SER A 47 -9.16 -7.49 16.84
N ASP A 48 -8.37 -8.12 17.71
CA ASP A 48 -7.63 -7.41 18.73
C ASP A 48 -6.45 -6.61 18.14
N LYS A 49 -5.69 -5.92 19.02
CA LYS A 49 -4.64 -4.99 18.61
C LYS A 49 -3.43 -5.64 17.92
N ALA A 50 -3.23 -6.95 18.09
CA ALA A 50 -2.08 -7.64 17.53
C ALA A 50 -2.22 -7.86 16.03
N ILE A 51 -3.46 -8.15 15.57
CA ILE A 51 -3.79 -8.30 14.15
C ILE A 51 -4.97 -7.35 13.86
N PRO A 52 -4.67 -6.11 13.40
CA PRO A 52 -5.70 -5.09 13.27
C PRO A 52 -6.68 -5.38 12.15
N SER A 53 -7.91 -4.84 12.29
CA SER A 53 -8.83 -4.76 11.15
C SER A 53 -8.25 -3.84 10.08
N ILE A 54 -8.42 -4.24 8.83
CA ILE A 54 -7.94 -3.47 7.66
C ILE A 54 -9.10 -2.87 6.84
N ASN A 55 -10.32 -3.02 7.32
CA ASN A 55 -11.48 -2.39 6.68
C ASN A 55 -11.37 -0.87 6.71
N GLY A 56 -11.62 -0.23 5.59
CA GLY A 56 -11.55 1.23 5.46
C GLY A 56 -10.14 1.79 5.41
N TYR A 57 -9.14 0.95 5.28
CA TYR A 57 -7.75 1.37 5.20
C TYR A 57 -7.50 2.25 3.97
N ASP A 58 -6.71 3.31 4.13
CA ASP A 58 -6.32 4.14 2.99
C ASP A 58 -5.59 3.30 1.94
N LYS A 59 -6.02 3.40 0.69
CA LYS A 59 -5.49 2.56 -0.40
C LYS A 59 -4.01 2.76 -0.68
N GLU A 60 -3.52 3.97 -0.54
CA GLU A 60 -2.11 4.30 -0.78
C GLU A 60 -1.24 3.79 0.37
N VAL A 61 -1.70 3.93 1.59
CA VAL A 61 -1.03 3.37 2.77
C VAL A 61 -1.02 1.84 2.71
N PHE A 62 -2.14 1.22 2.36
CA PHE A 62 -2.24 -0.23 2.18
C PHE A 62 -1.22 -0.73 1.17
N LEU A 63 -1.16 -0.10 0.01
CA LEU A 63 -0.19 -0.44 -1.04
C LEU A 63 1.25 -0.31 -0.55
N THR A 64 1.58 0.81 0.08
CA THR A 64 2.93 1.08 0.60
C THR A 64 3.36 0.02 1.61
N VAL A 65 2.50 -0.31 2.56
CA VAL A 65 2.78 -1.30 3.61
C VAL A 65 2.93 -2.70 3.00
N MET A 66 2.05 -3.09 2.10
CA MET A 66 2.11 -4.41 1.48
C MET A 66 3.35 -4.58 0.60
N LEU A 67 3.74 -3.55 -0.14
CA LEU A 67 4.99 -3.56 -0.90
C LEU A 67 6.22 -3.63 0.01
N ALA A 68 6.19 -2.95 1.15
CA ALA A 68 7.26 -3.02 2.14
C ALA A 68 7.43 -4.44 2.71
N TYR A 69 6.34 -5.13 3.00
CA TYR A 69 6.40 -6.54 3.40
C TYR A 69 6.90 -7.44 2.27
N LYS A 70 6.40 -7.24 1.06
CA LYS A 70 6.83 -8.00 -0.12
C LYS A 70 8.33 -7.87 -0.38
N ASN A 71 8.88 -6.67 -0.19
CA ASN A 71 10.29 -6.36 -0.37
C ASN A 71 11.15 -6.61 0.88
N LYS A 72 10.55 -7.14 1.94
CA LYS A 72 11.20 -7.42 3.23
C LYS A 72 11.78 -6.19 3.92
N GLU A 73 11.20 -5.02 3.67
CA GLU A 73 11.56 -3.75 4.31
C GLU A 73 10.86 -3.57 5.67
N MET A 74 9.76 -4.28 5.88
CA MET A 74 9.05 -4.35 7.16
C MET A 74 9.11 -5.76 7.74
N GLU A 75 9.40 -5.83 9.04
CA GLU A 75 9.55 -7.08 9.78
C GLU A 75 8.20 -7.64 10.21
N ASN A 76 7.80 -8.71 9.60
CA ASN A 76 6.77 -9.64 10.03
C ASN A 76 6.82 -10.87 9.12
N PRO A 77 7.32 -12.03 9.60
CA PRO A 77 7.49 -13.20 8.73
C PRO A 77 6.21 -13.67 8.06
N VAL A 78 5.07 -13.59 8.75
CA VAL A 78 3.77 -14.01 8.19
C VAL A 78 3.34 -13.07 7.06
N MET A 79 3.39 -11.75 7.31
CA MET A 79 3.02 -10.78 6.29
C MET A 79 3.99 -10.74 5.12
N GLN A 80 5.28 -10.97 5.35
CA GLN A 80 6.26 -11.11 4.26
C GLN A 80 5.93 -12.31 3.37
N MET A 81 5.52 -13.42 3.94
CA MET A 81 5.11 -14.60 3.19
C MET A 81 3.83 -14.34 2.40
N ILE A 82 2.83 -13.73 3.01
CA ILE A 82 1.55 -13.41 2.35
C ILE A 82 1.77 -12.43 1.20
N ALA A 83 2.42 -11.30 1.48
CA ALA A 83 2.68 -10.26 0.47
C ALA A 83 3.60 -10.76 -0.65
N GLY A 84 4.55 -11.62 -0.32
CA GLY A 84 5.50 -12.19 -1.30
C GLY A 84 4.83 -13.05 -2.37
N ARG A 85 3.65 -13.60 -2.10
CA ARG A 85 2.87 -14.41 -3.05
C ARG A 85 1.96 -13.57 -3.95
N LEU A 86 1.81 -12.30 -3.66
CA LEU A 86 0.92 -11.40 -4.39
C LEU A 86 1.72 -10.59 -5.41
N ASP A 87 1.16 -10.43 -6.59
CA ASP A 87 1.71 -9.48 -7.56
C ASP A 87 1.15 -8.06 -7.35
N ASN A 88 1.66 -7.10 -8.11
CA ASN A 88 1.26 -5.71 -7.96
C ASN A 88 -0.23 -5.46 -8.25
N GLU A 89 -0.79 -6.14 -9.25
CA GLU A 89 -2.22 -6.07 -9.56
C GLU A 89 -3.08 -6.59 -8.40
N GLN A 90 -2.69 -7.71 -7.81
CA GLN A 90 -3.40 -8.31 -6.67
C GLN A 90 -3.34 -7.40 -5.45
N ILE A 91 -2.19 -6.85 -5.13
CA ILE A 91 -2.03 -5.90 -4.01
C ILE A 91 -2.86 -4.64 -4.26
N ALA A 92 -2.82 -4.08 -5.46
CA ALA A 92 -3.62 -2.91 -5.83
C ALA A 92 -5.13 -3.19 -5.72
N SER A 93 -5.56 -4.35 -6.17
CA SER A 93 -6.96 -4.79 -6.10
C SER A 93 -7.44 -4.91 -4.66
N LEU A 94 -6.63 -5.52 -3.79
CA LEU A 94 -6.90 -5.57 -2.35
C LEU A 94 -6.96 -4.20 -1.72
N ALA A 95 -6.05 -3.30 -2.09
CA ALA A 95 -6.04 -1.91 -1.60
C ALA A 95 -7.35 -1.19 -1.92
N LEU A 96 -7.83 -1.31 -3.14
CA LEU A 96 -9.11 -0.70 -3.57
C LEU A 96 -10.30 -1.31 -2.84
N TYR A 97 -10.31 -2.61 -2.67
CA TYR A 97 -11.41 -3.30 -1.99
C TYR A 97 -11.50 -2.89 -0.52
N PHE A 98 -10.43 -3.03 0.25
CA PHE A 98 -10.45 -2.67 1.67
C PHE A 98 -10.71 -1.17 1.90
N ASN A 99 -10.20 -0.31 1.04
CA ASN A 99 -10.53 1.12 1.08
C ASN A 99 -12.03 1.38 0.93
N SER A 100 -12.72 0.58 0.15
CA SER A 100 -14.16 0.72 -0.11
C SER A 100 -15.05 0.36 1.09
N LEU A 101 -14.51 -0.29 2.11
CA LEU A 101 -15.23 -0.78 3.28
C LEU A 101 -15.29 0.24 4.43
N LYS A 102 -15.38 1.49 4.11
CA LYS A 102 -15.51 2.58 5.09
C LYS A 102 -16.90 2.63 5.70
#